data_7b3336bbd1105179b36ad67c63d92c58
#
_entry.id   7b3336bbd1105179b36ad67c63d92c58
#
_cell.length_a   1.000
_cell.length_b   1.000
_cell.length_c   1.000
_cell.angle_alpha   90.00
_cell.angle_beta   90.00
_cell.angle_gamma   90.00
#
_symmetry.space_group_name_H-M   'P 1'
#
loop_
_entity.id
_entity.type
_entity.pdbx_description
1 polymer ?
#
loop_
_entity_poly.entity_id
_entity_poly.type
_entity_poly.pdbx_seq_one_letter_code
_entity_poly.pdbx_strand_id
1 'polypeptide(L)'
;MRRFPDRVPAGEISTALDVKPSTLSSYLSALMQAGLVTQTREGTWLYYQVDMGGMRETLDALMRDCCRGRPELCLPSTSSLPEPDKATMPSRPYNVLFICTGNSARSIIAECLLRSVGGGRFDVYSAGTLPSSRLNPFALEVLRSKGHDLSGLRAKNLGEFMGADAPRFDFVFTVCDQAANEECPTWEGQPISGHWGMPDPVKAEGTEAERSLAFQQAYGTLKNRILAFAALPLAELDRISLQNAVDDIARNH
;
A
#
# COMPACT_ATOMS: atom_id res chain seq x y z
N MET A 1 8.96 0.02 6.94
CA MET A 1 8.37 -1.04 6.10
C MET A 1 7.03 -0.66 5.48
N ARG A 2 6.11 0.04 6.17
CA ARG A 2 4.77 0.37 5.64
C ARG A 2 4.76 1.14 4.31
N ARG A 3 5.81 1.89 4.03
CA ARG A 3 5.97 2.67 2.78
C ARG A 3 6.98 2.06 1.81
N PHE A 4 7.46 0.86 2.11
CA PHE A 4 8.30 0.14 1.15
C PHE A 4 7.50 -0.08 -0.16
N PRO A 5 8.07 0.18 -1.34
CA PRO A 5 9.50 0.44 -1.58
C PRO A 5 9.94 1.92 -1.52
N ASP A 6 9.08 2.85 -1.13
CA ASP A 6 9.37 4.27 -1.18
C ASP A 6 10.45 4.71 -0.19
N ARG A 7 11.23 5.72 -0.59
CA ARG A 7 12.15 6.44 0.28
C ARG A 7 11.40 7.51 1.05
N VAL A 8 11.67 7.66 2.34
CA VAL A 8 10.96 8.59 3.22
C VAL A 8 11.92 9.66 3.72
N PRO A 9 11.58 10.97 3.58
CA PRO A 9 12.42 12.04 4.11
C PRO A 9 12.41 12.06 5.64
N ALA A 10 13.56 12.40 6.25
CA ALA A 10 13.73 12.45 7.72
C ALA A 10 12.64 13.26 8.43
N GLY A 11 12.24 14.40 7.87
CA GLY A 11 11.22 15.26 8.46
C GLY A 11 9.86 14.58 8.55
N GLU A 12 9.50 13.81 7.55
CA GLU A 12 8.24 13.06 7.54
C GLU A 12 8.26 11.92 8.57
N ILE A 13 9.39 11.21 8.69
CA ILE A 13 9.57 10.18 9.72
C ILE A 13 9.43 10.79 11.11
N SER A 14 10.06 11.95 11.35
CA SER A 14 9.98 12.69 12.61
C SER A 14 8.53 13.04 12.97
N THR A 15 7.78 13.55 12.01
CA THR A 15 6.37 13.91 12.19
C THR A 15 5.50 12.68 12.43
N ALA A 16 5.69 11.62 11.65
CA ALA A 16 4.88 10.40 11.75
C ALA A 16 5.09 9.64 13.08
N LEU A 17 6.28 9.73 13.66
CA LEU A 17 6.62 9.06 14.93
C LEU A 17 6.53 9.97 16.15
N ASP A 18 6.21 11.26 15.95
CA ASP A 18 6.21 12.30 17.01
C ASP A 18 7.55 12.32 17.79
N VAL A 19 8.67 12.21 17.08
CA VAL A 19 10.01 12.15 17.66
C VAL A 19 10.81 13.38 17.24
N LYS A 20 11.55 13.99 18.18
CA LYS A 20 12.43 15.12 17.88
C LYS A 20 13.49 14.75 16.84
N PRO A 21 13.83 15.65 15.88
CA PRO A 21 14.81 15.37 14.83
C PRO A 21 16.17 14.85 15.33
N SER A 22 16.66 15.37 16.47
CA SER A 22 17.93 14.90 17.08
C SER A 22 17.85 13.45 17.56
N THR A 23 16.76 13.07 18.18
CA THR A 23 16.51 11.70 18.66
C THR A 23 16.34 10.76 17.47
N LEU A 24 15.56 11.18 16.46
CA LEU A 24 15.38 10.41 15.22
C LEU A 24 16.72 10.14 14.53
N SER A 25 17.60 11.16 14.45
CA SER A 25 18.95 11.02 13.86
C SER A 25 19.76 9.92 14.53
N SER A 26 19.69 9.83 15.87
CA SER A 26 20.38 8.78 16.62
C SER A 26 19.81 7.40 16.33
N TYR A 27 18.48 7.26 16.25
CA TYR A 27 17.84 5.99 15.93
C TYR A 27 18.16 5.53 14.49
N LEU A 28 18.06 6.44 13.52
CA LEU A 28 18.37 6.14 12.13
C LEU A 28 19.85 5.77 11.95
N SER A 29 20.78 6.44 12.68
CA SER A 29 22.19 6.08 12.67
C SER A 29 22.43 4.66 13.19
N ALA A 30 21.77 4.28 14.28
CA ALA A 30 21.87 2.92 14.82
C ALA A 30 21.32 1.87 13.82
N LEU A 31 20.18 2.16 13.17
CA LEU A 31 19.62 1.27 12.16
C LEU A 31 20.49 1.15 10.92
N MET A 32 21.14 2.23 10.49
CA MET A 32 22.12 2.20 9.40
C MET A 32 23.36 1.38 9.76
N GLN A 33 23.88 1.53 10.98
CA GLN A 33 25.01 0.73 11.46
C GLN A 33 24.66 -0.76 11.52
N ALA A 34 23.41 -1.09 11.83
CA ALA A 34 22.90 -2.45 11.82
C ALA A 34 22.60 -2.98 10.39
N GLY A 35 22.75 -2.17 9.34
CA GLY A 35 22.45 -2.56 7.97
C GLY A 35 20.95 -2.71 7.67
N LEU A 36 20.06 -2.18 8.52
CA LEU A 36 18.62 -2.33 8.38
C LEU A 36 17.97 -1.22 7.54
N VAL A 37 18.67 -0.08 7.40
CA VAL A 37 18.20 1.11 6.70
C VAL A 37 19.33 1.69 5.88
N THR A 38 19.03 2.11 4.66
CA THR A 38 19.94 2.90 3.81
C THR A 38 19.53 4.35 3.79
N GLN A 39 20.50 5.24 3.59
CA GLN A 39 20.32 6.69 3.48
C GLN A 39 20.76 7.15 2.11
N THR A 40 19.96 7.99 1.46
CA THR A 40 20.32 8.72 0.24
C THR A 40 20.13 10.21 0.45
N ARG A 41 21.02 11.01 -0.16
CA ARG A 41 20.95 12.47 -0.09
C ARG A 41 20.60 13.04 -1.46
N GLU A 42 19.58 13.89 -1.49
CA GLU A 42 19.19 14.65 -2.66
C GLU A 42 19.12 16.15 -2.31
N GLY A 43 20.13 16.89 -2.74
CA GLY A 43 20.31 18.29 -2.34
C GLY A 43 20.48 18.45 -0.83
N THR A 44 19.55 19.14 -0.18
CA THR A 44 19.51 19.33 1.28
C THR A 44 18.70 18.26 2.01
N TRP A 45 18.01 17.39 1.30
CA TRP A 45 17.11 16.39 1.87
C TRP A 45 17.83 15.06 2.10
N LEU A 46 17.53 14.42 3.23
CA LEU A 46 17.97 13.07 3.57
C LEU A 46 16.76 12.15 3.51
N TYR A 47 16.86 11.12 2.68
CA TYR A 47 15.84 10.07 2.50
C TYR A 47 16.34 8.76 3.09
N TYR A 48 15.44 8.03 3.70
CA TYR A 48 15.71 6.73 4.32
C TYR A 48 14.82 5.65 3.71
N GLN A 49 15.38 4.47 3.53
CA GLN A 49 14.69 3.31 2.99
C GLN A 49 15.12 2.07 3.75
N VAL A 50 14.22 1.11 3.91
CA VAL A 50 14.54 -0.19 4.52
C VAL A 50 15.48 -0.96 3.60
N ASP A 51 16.54 -1.54 4.17
CA ASP A 51 17.42 -2.48 3.48
C ASP A 51 16.88 -3.92 3.68
N MET A 52 16.24 -4.46 2.66
CA MET A 52 15.67 -5.81 2.73
C MET A 52 16.74 -6.90 2.78
N GLY A 53 17.95 -6.64 2.22
CA GLY A 53 19.11 -7.53 2.33
C GLY A 53 19.59 -7.64 3.76
N GLY A 54 19.87 -6.49 4.39
CA GLY A 54 20.29 -6.42 5.79
C GLY A 54 19.24 -6.96 6.76
N MET A 55 17.95 -6.74 6.49
CA MET A 55 16.86 -7.36 7.25
C MET A 55 16.91 -8.89 7.18
N ARG A 56 17.10 -9.45 6.00
CA ARG A 56 17.24 -10.90 5.82
C ARG A 56 18.45 -11.45 6.56
N GLU A 57 19.62 -10.82 6.39
CA GLU A 57 20.85 -11.24 7.08
C GLU A 57 20.69 -11.22 8.61
N THR A 58 20.01 -10.19 9.15
CA THR A 58 19.73 -10.07 10.58
C THR A 58 18.82 -11.21 11.05
N LEU A 59 17.75 -11.53 10.32
CA LEU A 59 16.88 -12.64 10.64
C LEU A 59 17.61 -13.99 10.54
N ASP A 60 18.41 -14.18 9.51
CA ASP A 60 19.23 -15.40 9.34
C ASP A 60 20.24 -15.58 10.48
N ALA A 61 20.86 -14.48 10.95
CA ALA A 61 21.75 -14.50 12.10
C ALA A 61 21.00 -14.86 13.39
N LEU A 62 19.84 -14.26 13.63
CA LEU A 62 18.98 -14.59 14.77
C LEU A 62 18.60 -16.06 14.76
N MET A 63 18.21 -16.61 13.62
CA MET A 63 17.80 -18.00 13.48
C MET A 63 18.97 -18.96 13.70
N ARG A 64 20.19 -18.63 13.24
CA ARG A 64 21.39 -19.46 13.44
C ARG A 64 21.93 -19.38 14.85
N ASP A 65 22.07 -18.17 15.37
CA ASP A 65 22.85 -17.93 16.60
C ASP A 65 21.98 -17.96 17.84
N CYS A 66 20.85 -17.26 17.86
CA CYS A 66 19.93 -17.27 18.99
C CYS A 66 19.11 -18.57 19.10
N CYS A 67 18.55 -19.00 17.97
CA CYS A 67 17.70 -20.19 17.93
C CYS A 67 18.50 -21.48 17.71
N ARG A 68 19.82 -21.40 17.56
CA ARG A 68 20.73 -22.54 17.30
C ARG A 68 20.24 -23.46 16.18
N GLY A 69 19.69 -22.87 15.10
CA GLY A 69 19.09 -23.58 14.01
C GLY A 69 17.76 -24.28 14.33
N ARG A 70 17.09 -23.89 15.40
CA ARG A 70 15.78 -24.42 15.80
C ARG A 70 14.71 -23.35 15.59
N PRO A 71 14.15 -23.22 14.38
CA PRO A 71 13.14 -22.18 14.06
C PRO A 71 11.90 -22.30 14.95
N GLU A 72 11.57 -23.51 15.40
CA GLU A 72 10.42 -23.77 16.29
C GLU A 72 10.51 -23.09 17.66
N LEU A 73 11.70 -22.66 18.08
CA LEU A 73 11.88 -21.91 19.34
C LEU A 73 11.66 -20.40 19.19
N CYS A 74 11.86 -19.88 18.00
CA CYS A 74 11.85 -18.43 17.73
C CYS A 74 10.64 -17.98 16.93
N LEU A 75 10.03 -18.87 16.17
CA LEU A 75 8.79 -18.60 15.47
C LEU A 75 7.59 -19.07 16.31
N PRO A 76 6.52 -18.27 16.46
CA PRO A 76 5.27 -18.80 16.97
C PRO A 76 4.89 -20.01 16.11
N SER A 77 4.43 -21.07 16.77
CA SER A 77 4.15 -22.39 16.18
C SER A 77 3.66 -22.27 14.73
N THR A 78 4.46 -22.77 13.80
CA THR A 78 4.20 -22.69 12.34
C THR A 78 2.94 -23.44 11.91
N SER A 79 2.24 -24.07 12.85
CA SER A 79 0.90 -24.62 12.64
C SER A 79 -0.17 -23.58 12.27
N SER A 80 0.16 -22.28 12.37
CA SER A 80 -0.70 -21.17 11.91
C SER A 80 -0.15 -20.41 10.70
N LEU A 81 1.07 -20.73 10.22
CA LEU A 81 1.49 -20.28 8.90
C LEU A 81 0.86 -21.25 7.90
N PRO A 82 -0.05 -20.80 7.05
CA PRO A 82 -0.47 -21.66 5.96
C PRO A 82 0.80 -22.06 5.21
N GLU A 83 0.94 -23.36 4.93
CA GLU A 83 1.95 -23.80 3.96
C GLU A 83 1.91 -22.89 2.76
N PRO A 84 3.04 -22.69 2.04
CA PRO A 84 3.01 -21.92 0.80
C PRO A 84 2.10 -22.68 -0.17
N ASP A 85 0.80 -22.49 0.04
CA ASP A 85 -0.21 -22.99 -0.87
C ASP A 85 0.17 -22.44 -2.24
N LYS A 86 0.46 -23.34 -3.17
CA LYS A 86 0.26 -23.06 -4.59
C LYS A 86 -1.07 -22.36 -4.62
N ALA A 87 -1.07 -21.09 -5.05
CA ALA A 87 -2.26 -20.26 -5.08
C ALA A 87 -3.34 -21.02 -5.85
N THR A 88 -4.09 -21.84 -5.12
CA THR A 88 -5.32 -22.42 -5.65
C THR A 88 -6.20 -21.23 -5.91
N MET A 89 -6.54 -20.98 -7.19
CA MET A 89 -7.45 -19.90 -7.53
C MET A 89 -8.64 -19.98 -6.57
N PRO A 90 -8.92 -18.89 -5.81
CA PRO A 90 -10.13 -18.89 -5.03
C PRO A 90 -11.29 -19.14 -5.98
N SER A 91 -12.23 -19.97 -5.60
CA SER A 91 -13.47 -20.23 -6.35
C SER A 91 -14.37 -18.97 -6.45
N ARG A 92 -13.89 -17.85 -5.98
CA ARG A 92 -14.51 -16.52 -5.92
C ARG A 92 -13.58 -15.45 -6.51
N PRO A 93 -14.09 -14.28 -6.88
CA PRO A 93 -13.28 -13.12 -7.20
C PRO A 93 -12.32 -12.75 -6.05
N TYR A 94 -11.15 -12.18 -6.38
CA TYR A 94 -10.21 -11.65 -5.39
C TYR A 94 -10.76 -10.37 -4.76
N ASN A 95 -10.79 -10.30 -3.45
CA ASN A 95 -11.18 -9.10 -2.71
C ASN A 95 -10.00 -8.12 -2.62
N VAL A 96 -10.16 -6.93 -3.19
CA VAL A 96 -9.13 -5.89 -3.23
C VAL A 96 -9.62 -4.62 -2.54
N LEU A 97 -8.86 -4.12 -1.57
CA LEU A 97 -9.18 -2.89 -0.85
C LEU A 97 -8.15 -1.79 -1.15
N PHE A 98 -8.62 -0.63 -1.58
CA PHE A 98 -7.81 0.59 -1.72
C PHE A 98 -8.06 1.55 -0.56
N ILE A 99 -7.01 1.96 0.15
CA ILE A 99 -7.09 2.81 1.33
C ILE A 99 -6.42 4.16 1.06
N CYS A 100 -7.10 5.25 1.40
CA CYS A 100 -6.49 6.58 1.53
C CYS A 100 -7.08 7.28 2.76
N THR A 101 -6.71 8.53 3.02
CA THR A 101 -7.26 9.26 4.17
C THR A 101 -8.74 9.60 3.96
N GLY A 102 -9.06 10.35 2.91
CA GLY A 102 -10.40 10.94 2.72
C GLY A 102 -11.41 10.08 1.96
N ASN A 103 -11.01 8.99 1.30
CA ASN A 103 -11.85 8.17 0.41
C ASN A 103 -12.77 9.01 -0.52
N SER A 104 -12.22 10.09 -1.07
CA SER A 104 -12.96 11.02 -1.94
C SER A 104 -12.37 11.17 -3.34
N ALA A 105 -11.11 10.78 -3.55
CA ALA A 105 -10.40 10.92 -4.80
C ALA A 105 -9.60 9.65 -5.15
N ARG A 106 -8.34 9.54 -4.71
CA ARG A 106 -7.39 8.48 -5.14
C ARG A 106 -7.92 7.06 -5.00
N SER A 107 -8.39 6.66 -3.84
CA SER A 107 -8.94 5.31 -3.61
C SER A 107 -10.25 5.06 -4.35
N ILE A 108 -11.08 6.09 -4.56
CA ILE A 108 -12.30 6.03 -5.39
C ILE A 108 -11.95 5.82 -6.87
N ILE A 109 -10.94 6.54 -7.37
CA ILE A 109 -10.45 6.34 -8.74
C ILE A 109 -9.90 4.92 -8.91
N ALA A 110 -9.11 4.44 -7.94
CA ALA A 110 -8.55 3.09 -7.98
C ALA A 110 -9.65 2.00 -7.96
N GLU A 111 -10.65 2.13 -7.08
CA GLU A 111 -11.81 1.23 -7.02
C GLU A 111 -12.52 1.16 -8.38
N CYS A 112 -12.85 2.31 -8.94
CA CYS A 112 -13.55 2.41 -10.22
C CYS A 112 -12.73 1.82 -11.39
N LEU A 113 -11.43 2.11 -11.44
CA LEU A 113 -10.53 1.58 -12.46
C LEU A 113 -10.45 0.06 -12.42
N LEU A 114 -10.18 -0.54 -11.25
CA LEU A 114 -10.03 -1.99 -11.15
C LEU A 114 -11.36 -2.71 -11.41
N ARG A 115 -12.49 -2.15 -11.01
CA ARG A 115 -13.81 -2.68 -11.40
C ARG A 115 -13.97 -2.73 -12.92
N SER A 116 -13.55 -1.68 -13.63
CA SER A 116 -13.73 -1.60 -15.09
C SER A 116 -12.81 -2.52 -15.88
N VAL A 117 -11.57 -2.77 -15.41
CA VAL A 117 -10.59 -3.59 -16.14
C VAL A 117 -10.50 -5.04 -15.63
N GLY A 118 -11.08 -5.31 -14.47
CA GLY A 118 -10.92 -6.59 -13.78
C GLY A 118 -11.65 -7.78 -14.39
N GLY A 119 -12.62 -7.54 -15.29
CA GLY A 119 -13.35 -8.61 -15.99
C GLY A 119 -14.03 -9.61 -15.07
N GLY A 120 -14.55 -9.18 -13.91
CA GLY A 120 -15.20 -10.05 -12.91
C GLY A 120 -14.23 -10.88 -12.04
N ARG A 121 -12.93 -10.73 -12.21
CA ARG A 121 -11.92 -11.41 -11.38
C ARG A 121 -11.73 -10.79 -10.00
N PHE A 122 -12.22 -9.57 -9.78
CA PHE A 122 -12.01 -8.81 -8.56
C PHE A 122 -13.33 -8.26 -8.02
N ASP A 123 -13.54 -8.41 -6.73
CA ASP A 123 -14.46 -7.63 -5.93
C ASP A 123 -13.67 -6.49 -5.29
N VAL A 124 -14.01 -5.25 -5.69
CA VAL A 124 -13.16 -4.08 -5.41
C VAL A 124 -13.85 -3.14 -4.43
N TYR A 125 -13.09 -2.75 -3.44
CA TYR A 125 -13.51 -1.89 -2.35
C TYR A 125 -12.57 -0.71 -2.19
N SER A 126 -13.06 0.38 -1.59
CA SER A 126 -12.20 1.47 -1.14
C SER A 126 -12.66 1.97 0.22
N ALA A 127 -11.73 2.51 1.01
CA ALA A 127 -12.01 3.09 2.32
C ALA A 127 -11.13 4.30 2.63
N GLY A 128 -11.57 5.09 3.60
CA GLY A 128 -10.80 6.16 4.20
C GLY A 128 -10.62 5.97 5.69
N THR A 129 -9.47 6.36 6.20
CA THR A 129 -9.21 6.41 7.65
C THR A 129 -10.01 7.56 8.30
N LEU A 130 -10.16 8.68 7.57
CA LEU A 130 -10.98 9.85 7.91
C LEU A 130 -11.81 10.25 6.68
N PRO A 131 -12.89 9.54 6.37
CA PRO A 131 -13.61 9.73 5.11
C PRO A 131 -14.26 11.10 5.03
N SER A 132 -14.18 11.69 3.85
CA SER A 132 -14.85 12.94 3.51
C SER A 132 -16.36 12.74 3.41
N SER A 133 -17.14 13.77 3.66
CA SER A 133 -18.61 13.72 3.55
C SER A 133 -19.10 13.55 2.10
N ARG A 134 -18.27 13.91 1.12
CA ARG A 134 -18.60 13.88 -0.31
C ARG A 134 -17.41 13.40 -1.14
N LEU A 135 -17.69 12.77 -2.28
CA LEU A 135 -16.70 12.50 -3.30
C LEU A 135 -16.23 13.81 -3.95
N ASN A 136 -14.94 13.85 -4.31
CA ASN A 136 -14.40 15.04 -4.94
C ASN A 136 -14.96 15.21 -6.37
N PRO A 137 -15.51 16.40 -6.73
CA PRO A 137 -16.13 16.61 -8.03
C PRO A 137 -15.18 16.41 -9.22
N PHE A 138 -13.90 16.80 -9.11
CA PHE A 138 -12.91 16.56 -10.16
C PHE A 138 -12.60 15.07 -10.35
N ALA A 139 -12.62 14.26 -9.27
CA ALA A 139 -12.48 12.82 -9.40
C ALA A 139 -13.67 12.21 -10.17
N LEU A 140 -14.89 12.63 -9.86
CA LEU A 140 -16.08 12.18 -10.57
C LEU A 140 -16.10 12.65 -12.03
N GLU A 141 -15.63 13.85 -12.30
CA GLU A 141 -15.53 14.40 -13.66
C GLU A 141 -14.54 13.60 -14.51
N VAL A 142 -13.33 13.36 -14.00
CA VAL A 142 -12.33 12.53 -14.69
C VAL A 142 -12.89 11.13 -14.98
N LEU A 143 -13.49 10.46 -14.01
CA LEU A 143 -14.08 9.14 -14.20
C LEU A 143 -15.20 9.16 -15.25
N ARG A 144 -16.09 10.14 -15.18
CA ARG A 144 -17.19 10.30 -16.14
C ARG A 144 -16.67 10.57 -17.56
N SER A 145 -15.67 11.45 -17.72
CA SER A 145 -15.09 11.78 -19.02
C SER A 145 -14.40 10.59 -19.69
N LYS A 146 -13.98 9.60 -18.90
CA LYS A 146 -13.38 8.34 -19.38
C LYS A 146 -14.39 7.21 -19.54
N GLY A 147 -15.68 7.47 -19.34
CA GLY A 147 -16.76 6.50 -19.56
C GLY A 147 -16.93 5.47 -18.46
N HIS A 148 -16.41 5.73 -17.25
CA HIS A 148 -16.58 4.80 -16.13
C HIS A 148 -17.98 4.87 -15.52
N ASP A 149 -18.47 3.72 -15.03
CA ASP A 149 -19.68 3.65 -14.22
C ASP A 149 -19.39 4.18 -12.81
N LEU A 150 -20.15 5.19 -12.39
CA LEU A 150 -20.04 5.81 -11.07
C LEU A 150 -21.05 5.28 -10.06
N SER A 151 -21.90 4.34 -10.47
CA SER A 151 -22.92 3.78 -9.60
C SER A 151 -22.30 3.07 -8.40
N GLY A 152 -22.89 3.31 -7.22
CA GLY A 152 -22.42 2.70 -5.98
C GLY A 152 -21.12 3.29 -5.39
N LEU A 153 -20.48 4.28 -6.06
CA LEU A 153 -19.33 4.97 -5.48
C LEU A 153 -19.78 5.87 -4.33
N ARG A 154 -19.21 5.68 -3.16
CA ARG A 154 -19.40 6.53 -1.97
C ARG A 154 -18.14 6.56 -1.13
N ALA A 155 -18.02 7.58 -0.29
CA ALA A 155 -17.02 7.58 0.75
C ALA A 155 -17.40 6.57 1.85
N LYS A 156 -16.44 5.75 2.27
CA LYS A 156 -16.60 4.66 3.24
C LYS A 156 -15.54 4.76 4.32
N ASN A 157 -15.95 4.52 5.58
CA ASN A 157 -14.99 4.45 6.67
C ASN A 157 -14.27 3.08 6.66
N LEU A 158 -12.98 3.08 6.99
CA LEU A 158 -12.21 1.84 7.11
C LEU A 158 -12.84 0.87 8.10
N GLY A 159 -13.49 1.37 9.16
CA GLY A 159 -14.22 0.56 10.14
C GLY A 159 -15.32 -0.32 9.56
N GLU A 160 -15.90 0.03 8.38
CA GLU A 160 -16.89 -0.80 7.71
C GLU A 160 -16.30 -2.16 7.25
N PHE A 161 -14.99 -2.24 7.17
CA PHE A 161 -14.25 -3.42 6.68
C PHE A 161 -13.45 -4.13 7.78
N MET A 162 -13.76 -3.90 9.05
CA MET A 162 -13.02 -4.43 10.19
C MET A 162 -13.84 -5.34 11.12
N GLY A 163 -15.10 -5.59 10.80
CA GLY A 163 -15.98 -6.43 11.60
C GLY A 163 -15.95 -7.91 11.18
N ALA A 164 -16.62 -8.75 11.95
CA ALA A 164 -16.75 -10.20 11.66
C ALA A 164 -17.43 -10.49 10.31
N ASP A 165 -18.27 -9.57 9.84
CA ASP A 165 -18.95 -9.67 8.54
C ASP A 165 -18.16 -9.02 7.39
N ALA A 166 -16.95 -8.50 7.66
CA ALA A 166 -16.13 -7.87 6.65
C ALA A 166 -15.60 -8.90 5.63
N PRO A 167 -15.47 -8.50 4.35
CA PRO A 167 -14.83 -9.37 3.37
C PRO A 167 -13.41 -9.73 3.78
N ARG A 168 -13.02 -10.99 3.66
CA ARG A 168 -11.61 -11.38 3.77
C ARG A 168 -10.88 -10.86 2.53
N PHE A 169 -9.94 -9.94 2.72
CA PHE A 169 -9.18 -9.34 1.64
C PHE A 169 -8.02 -10.24 1.22
N ASP A 170 -7.80 -10.30 -0.10
CA ASP A 170 -6.63 -10.95 -0.70
C ASP A 170 -5.52 -9.92 -0.96
N PHE A 171 -5.92 -8.67 -1.25
CA PHE A 171 -5.00 -7.55 -1.49
C PHE A 171 -5.47 -6.29 -0.78
N VAL A 172 -4.51 -5.54 -0.19
CA VAL A 172 -4.76 -4.24 0.43
C VAL A 172 -3.71 -3.24 -0.05
N PHE A 173 -4.16 -2.17 -0.68
CA PHE A 173 -3.29 -1.12 -1.21
C PHE A 173 -3.54 0.21 -0.52
N THR A 174 -2.50 0.84 0.03
CA THR A 174 -2.55 2.24 0.43
C THR A 174 -2.14 3.13 -0.74
N VAL A 175 -2.97 4.13 -1.08
CA VAL A 175 -2.73 5.03 -2.23
C VAL A 175 -2.39 6.47 -1.79
N CYS A 176 -2.08 6.66 -0.52
CA CYS A 176 -1.55 7.92 0.02
C CYS A 176 -0.63 7.65 1.22
N ASP A 177 0.36 8.51 1.38
CA ASP A 177 1.40 8.40 2.41
C ASP A 177 0.83 8.50 3.82
N GLN A 178 -0.15 9.39 4.02
CA GLN A 178 -0.77 9.59 5.32
C GLN A 178 -1.45 8.30 5.81
N ALA A 179 -2.27 7.65 4.96
CA ALA A 179 -2.91 6.38 5.34
C ALA A 179 -1.90 5.24 5.54
N ALA A 180 -0.76 5.28 4.82
CA ALA A 180 0.32 4.32 5.02
C ALA A 180 1.07 4.51 6.35
N ASN A 181 1.12 5.75 6.85
CA ASN A 181 1.76 6.09 8.12
C ASN A 181 0.86 5.84 9.34
N GLU A 182 -0.45 5.75 9.17
CA GLU A 182 -1.39 5.42 10.24
C GLU A 182 -1.27 3.94 10.64
N GLU A 183 -1.71 3.61 11.86
CA GLU A 183 -1.76 2.23 12.30
C GLU A 183 -2.71 1.44 11.42
N CYS A 184 -2.15 0.53 10.63
CA CYS A 184 -2.94 -0.36 9.80
C CYS A 184 -3.52 -1.47 10.68
N PRO A 185 -4.83 -1.73 10.61
CA PRO A 185 -5.42 -2.83 11.33
C PRO A 185 -4.79 -4.17 10.92
N THR A 186 -4.81 -5.12 11.83
CA THR A 186 -4.43 -6.50 11.51
C THR A 186 -5.55 -7.11 10.65
N TRP A 187 -5.23 -7.39 9.39
CA TRP A 187 -6.19 -8.02 8.48
C TRP A 187 -6.21 -9.53 8.68
N GLU A 188 -7.41 -10.09 8.75
CA GLU A 188 -7.58 -11.53 8.75
C GLU A 188 -7.05 -12.14 7.43
N GLY A 189 -6.29 -13.24 7.53
CA GLY A 189 -5.72 -13.92 6.37
C GLY A 189 -4.45 -13.27 5.80
N GLN A 190 -3.93 -12.22 6.42
CA GLN A 190 -2.68 -11.56 5.99
C GLN A 190 -2.64 -11.26 4.49
N PRO A 191 -3.45 -10.35 3.95
CA PRO A 191 -3.48 -10.04 2.52
C PRO A 191 -2.10 -9.62 2.00
N ILE A 192 -1.88 -9.79 0.71
CA ILE A 192 -0.77 -9.12 0.01
C ILE A 192 -1.00 -7.62 0.14
N SER A 193 -0.01 -6.89 0.60
CA SER A 193 -0.14 -5.45 0.81
C SER A 193 0.86 -4.67 -0.01
N GLY A 194 0.44 -3.53 -0.55
CA GLY A 194 1.30 -2.64 -1.31
C GLY A 194 1.05 -1.18 -0.96
N HIS A 195 2.11 -0.37 -1.07
CA HIS A 195 1.99 1.07 -0.99
C HIS A 195 2.16 1.69 -2.37
N TRP A 196 1.08 2.28 -2.90
CA TRP A 196 1.04 2.95 -4.19
C TRP A 196 0.87 4.46 -4.01
N GLY A 197 1.71 5.04 -3.14
CA GLY A 197 1.72 6.47 -2.84
C GLY A 197 1.83 7.34 -4.09
N MET A 198 1.15 8.47 -4.06
CA MET A 198 1.18 9.46 -5.12
C MET A 198 0.80 10.85 -4.59
N PRO A 199 1.19 11.93 -5.29
CA PRO A 199 0.77 13.27 -4.93
C PRO A 199 -0.75 13.38 -4.75
N ASP A 200 -1.18 14.15 -3.77
CA ASP A 200 -2.60 14.36 -3.50
C ASP A 200 -3.21 15.38 -4.48
N PRO A 201 -4.04 14.97 -5.44
CA PRO A 201 -4.64 15.89 -6.38
C PRO A 201 -5.62 16.87 -5.72
N VAL A 202 -6.14 16.54 -4.52
CA VAL A 202 -7.04 17.41 -3.76
C VAL A 202 -6.32 18.64 -3.23
N LYS A 203 -5.01 18.54 -2.99
CA LYS A 203 -4.14 19.63 -2.54
C LYS A 203 -3.60 20.51 -3.67
N ALA A 204 -3.94 20.20 -4.92
CA ALA A 204 -3.51 21.03 -6.05
C ALA A 204 -4.15 22.41 -5.98
N GLU A 205 -3.31 23.43 -6.02
CA GLU A 205 -3.68 24.84 -6.02
C GLU A 205 -3.68 25.38 -7.45
N GLY A 206 -4.25 26.58 -7.65
CA GLY A 206 -4.29 27.26 -8.93
C GLY A 206 -5.67 27.29 -9.59
N THR A 207 -5.68 27.46 -10.88
CA THR A 207 -6.89 27.52 -11.72
C THR A 207 -7.64 26.19 -11.73
N GLU A 208 -8.89 26.22 -12.16
CA GLU A 208 -9.68 25.00 -12.34
C GLU A 208 -9.02 24.02 -13.32
N ALA A 209 -8.38 24.53 -14.37
CA ALA A 209 -7.65 23.72 -15.34
C ALA A 209 -6.43 23.01 -14.73
N GLU A 210 -5.66 23.71 -13.90
CA GLU A 210 -4.51 23.13 -13.19
C GLU A 210 -4.93 22.06 -12.19
N ARG A 211 -6.00 22.32 -11.44
CA ARG A 211 -6.58 21.31 -10.52
C ARG A 211 -7.10 20.10 -11.29
N SER A 212 -7.84 20.30 -12.38
CA SER A 212 -8.31 19.22 -13.26
C SER A 212 -7.13 18.39 -13.81
N LEU A 213 -6.04 19.04 -14.21
CA LEU A 213 -4.82 18.36 -14.68
C LEU A 213 -4.23 17.45 -13.60
N ALA A 214 -4.17 17.88 -12.34
CA ALA A 214 -3.68 17.06 -11.24
C ALA A 214 -4.50 15.77 -11.06
N PHE A 215 -5.82 15.84 -11.22
CA PHE A 215 -6.68 14.66 -11.19
C PHE A 215 -6.48 13.75 -12.40
N GLN A 216 -6.25 14.29 -13.58
CA GLN A 216 -5.94 13.51 -14.78
C GLN A 216 -4.59 12.78 -14.64
N GLN A 217 -3.58 13.42 -14.05
CA GLN A 217 -2.29 12.80 -13.75
C GLN A 217 -2.44 11.66 -12.73
N ALA A 218 -3.18 11.90 -11.63
CA ALA A 218 -3.46 10.87 -10.64
C ALA A 218 -4.22 9.67 -11.24
N TYR A 219 -5.19 9.95 -12.12
CA TYR A 219 -5.90 8.91 -12.86
C TYR A 219 -4.94 8.10 -13.76
N GLY A 220 -4.04 8.77 -14.50
CA GLY A 220 -3.07 8.13 -15.38
C GLY A 220 -2.12 7.20 -14.60
N THR A 221 -1.57 7.68 -13.49
CA THR A 221 -0.69 6.89 -12.62
C THR A 221 -1.41 5.65 -12.07
N LEU A 222 -2.61 5.83 -11.51
CA LEU A 222 -3.41 4.70 -11.00
C LEU A 222 -3.78 3.72 -12.11
N LYS A 223 -4.15 4.22 -13.28
CA LYS A 223 -4.48 3.36 -14.43
C LYS A 223 -3.31 2.46 -14.82
N ASN A 224 -2.10 3.00 -14.91
CA ASN A 224 -0.92 2.21 -15.25
C ASN A 224 -0.65 1.12 -14.22
N ARG A 225 -0.66 1.46 -12.94
CA ARG A 225 -0.47 0.50 -11.84
C ARG A 225 -1.56 -0.59 -11.81
N ILE A 226 -2.81 -0.20 -11.99
CA ILE A 226 -3.95 -1.12 -11.99
C ILE A 226 -3.92 -2.05 -13.21
N LEU A 227 -3.55 -1.56 -14.39
CA LEU A 227 -3.40 -2.41 -15.57
C LEU A 227 -2.27 -3.42 -15.38
N ALA A 228 -1.12 -2.99 -14.84
CA ALA A 228 0.00 -3.87 -14.51
C ALA A 228 -0.43 -4.95 -13.48
N PHE A 229 -1.12 -4.56 -12.41
CA PHE A 229 -1.65 -5.48 -11.41
C PHE A 229 -2.66 -6.47 -12.00
N ALA A 230 -3.62 -5.96 -12.78
CA ALA A 230 -4.63 -6.80 -13.40
C ALA A 230 -4.05 -7.79 -14.45
N ALA A 231 -2.87 -7.52 -14.99
CA ALA A 231 -2.18 -8.40 -15.92
C ALA A 231 -1.37 -9.51 -15.21
N LEU A 232 -1.17 -9.45 -13.90
CA LEU A 232 -0.44 -10.48 -13.16
C LEU A 232 -1.15 -11.82 -13.24
N PRO A 233 -0.39 -12.94 -13.41
CA PRO A 233 -0.92 -14.29 -13.36
C PRO A 233 -1.09 -14.73 -11.89
N LEU A 234 -2.07 -14.13 -11.19
CA LEU A 234 -2.27 -14.24 -9.73
C LEU A 234 -2.39 -15.68 -9.23
N ALA A 235 -2.90 -16.58 -10.08
CA ALA A 235 -3.08 -18.00 -9.74
C ALA A 235 -1.79 -18.84 -9.87
N GLU A 236 -0.81 -18.32 -10.60
CA GLU A 236 0.41 -19.06 -10.93
C GLU A 236 1.59 -18.66 -10.03
N LEU A 237 1.50 -17.49 -9.41
CA LEU A 237 2.54 -16.95 -8.56
C LEU A 237 2.36 -17.43 -7.11
N ASP A 238 3.46 -17.86 -6.50
CA ASP A 238 3.52 -18.04 -5.05
C ASP A 238 3.42 -16.67 -4.33
N ARG A 239 3.15 -16.70 -3.03
CA ARG A 239 2.92 -15.50 -2.23
C ARG A 239 4.11 -14.52 -2.25
N ILE A 240 5.34 -15.01 -2.24
CA ILE A 240 6.55 -14.17 -2.23
C ILE A 240 6.73 -13.50 -3.59
N SER A 241 6.60 -14.26 -4.66
CA SER A 241 6.68 -13.74 -6.03
C SER A 241 5.58 -12.71 -6.30
N LEU A 242 4.37 -12.94 -5.79
CA LEU A 242 3.25 -12.02 -5.91
C LEU A 242 3.49 -10.72 -5.12
N GLN A 243 4.02 -10.81 -3.89
CA GLN A 243 4.40 -9.63 -3.11
C GLN A 243 5.46 -8.81 -3.84
N ASN A 244 6.50 -9.46 -4.37
CA ASN A 244 7.54 -8.79 -5.14
C ASN A 244 6.97 -8.10 -6.40
N ALA A 245 6.08 -8.75 -7.12
CA ALA A 245 5.44 -8.17 -8.30
C ALA A 245 4.59 -6.94 -7.95
N VAL A 246 3.88 -6.97 -6.83
CA VAL A 246 3.10 -5.81 -6.31
C VAL A 246 4.02 -4.64 -5.94
N ASP A 247 5.16 -4.92 -5.29
CA ASP A 247 6.14 -3.92 -4.91
C ASP A 247 6.84 -3.30 -6.15
N ASP A 248 7.11 -4.12 -7.18
CA ASP A 248 7.71 -3.65 -8.43
C ASP A 248 6.77 -2.73 -9.23
N ILE A 249 5.46 -2.97 -9.19
CA ILE A 249 4.48 -2.06 -9.78
C ILE A 249 4.57 -0.67 -9.15
N ALA A 250 4.75 -0.59 -7.84
CA ALA A 250 4.89 0.70 -7.14
C ALA A 250 6.15 1.48 -7.58
N ARG A 251 7.24 0.77 -7.91
CA ARG A 251 8.53 1.38 -8.32
C ARG A 251 8.54 1.86 -9.77
N ASN A 252 7.87 1.13 -10.66
CA ASN A 252 8.05 1.29 -12.11
C ASN A 252 6.92 2.08 -12.78
N HIS A 253 5.85 2.39 -12.08
CA HIS A 253 4.65 3.07 -12.56
C HIS A 253 4.18 4.15 -11.58
#